data_b7cf50ea3be20a736860d2a6cea8a931
#
_entry.id   b7cf50ea3be20a736860d2a6cea8a931
#
_cell.length_a   1.000
_cell.length_b   1.000
_cell.length_c   1.000
_cell.angle_alpha   90.00
_cell.angle_beta   90.00
_cell.angle_gamma   90.00
#
_symmetry.space_group_name_H-M   'P 1'
#
loop_
_entity.id
_entity.type
_entity.pdbx_description
1 polymer ?
#
loop_
_entity_poly.entity_id
_entity_poly.type
_entity_poly.pdbx_seq_one_letter_code
_entity_poly.pdbx_strand_id
1 'polypeptide(L)'
;SPVRGGAEISSYSESQATRAPETRRASASAFRRFGELHLQELVISVVALALILFFTIESPNFFTGDNAAALASFIAPIAFFALAEVPILILGEIDLSVGEVYVLSPFIVEHLNNAGIPVPFGIVLSMVICAAVGWVNGLITVKLHIPSFITTLGMTFALEGVILIGSNGAPANPVGEGTLALVLGGGTWAEAYWAIATMVILYIMLRRTSFGLHVVAVGGNAQSARESGIKVDFVKIWCFVLCAFIGGLIGILDGYHIGSIDPSTPGLTFMFYGVAAAVIGGTALTGGRGTMIGAAIGAVVLGILEDGFHVIGVNSFAYDLILGVAILVAMFLNVQIERATIRGAGQGSFARMLGSPFNRRKESVPR
;
A
#
# COMPACT_ATOMS: atom_id res chain seq x y z
N SER A 1 -65.77 32.04 35.11
CA SER A 1 -65.26 30.93 34.35
C SER A 1 -63.75 31.03 34.20
N PRO A 2 -62.96 30.01 34.63
CA PRO A 2 -61.52 30.17 34.80
C PRO A 2 -60.70 29.61 33.65
N VAL A 3 -59.54 30.20 33.55
CA VAL A 3 -58.37 29.98 32.74
C VAL A 3 -57.85 28.54 32.81
N ARG A 4 -57.69 27.86 31.65
CA ARG A 4 -56.80 26.71 31.48
C ARG A 4 -55.55 27.18 30.71
N GLY A 5 -54.44 27.20 31.38
CA GLY A 5 -53.13 27.47 30.78
C GLY A 5 -52.06 26.95 31.75
N GLY A 6 -51.57 25.77 31.52
CA GLY A 6 -50.54 25.27 32.43
C GLY A 6 -50.12 23.78 32.24
N ALA A 7 -50.06 23.26 30.97
CA ALA A 7 -49.63 21.89 30.77
C ALA A 7 -48.69 21.64 29.57
N GLU A 8 -48.19 22.65 28.84
CA GLU A 8 -47.39 22.44 27.63
C GLU A 8 -45.89 22.81 27.72
N ILE A 9 -45.39 23.30 28.86
CA ILE A 9 -44.02 23.73 28.99
C ILE A 9 -43.10 22.61 29.58
N SER A 10 -43.65 21.52 30.11
CA SER A 10 -42.86 20.47 30.76
C SER A 10 -42.32 19.39 29.83
N SER A 11 -42.83 19.26 28.60
CA SER A 11 -42.36 18.18 27.68
C SER A 11 -41.15 18.53 26.79
N TYR A 12 -40.74 19.78 26.76
CA TYR A 12 -39.61 20.23 25.89
C TYR A 12 -38.23 20.17 26.58
N SER A 13 -38.15 19.99 27.88
CA SER A 13 -36.85 20.02 28.59
C SER A 13 -36.21 18.64 28.82
N GLU A 14 -36.93 17.54 28.66
CA GLU A 14 -36.41 16.18 28.89
C GLU A 14 -35.77 15.53 27.62
N SER A 15 -36.04 16.07 26.42
CA SER A 15 -35.52 15.50 25.16
C SER A 15 -34.06 15.87 24.84
N GLN A 16 -33.45 16.79 25.56
CA GLN A 16 -32.08 17.25 25.28
C GLN A 16 -30.96 16.63 26.13
N ALA A 17 -31.29 15.82 27.13
CA ALA A 17 -30.33 15.34 28.13
C ALA A 17 -29.60 14.02 27.75
N THR A 18 -29.85 13.40 26.59
CA THR A 18 -29.31 12.06 26.27
C THR A 18 -28.55 11.92 24.95
N ARG A 19 -28.22 13.00 24.27
CA ARG A 19 -27.28 12.94 23.14
C ARG A 19 -25.88 13.30 23.64
N ALA A 20 -25.13 12.29 24.11
CA ALA A 20 -23.69 12.43 24.19
C ALA A 20 -23.16 12.82 22.79
N PRO A 21 -22.32 13.87 22.70
CA PRO A 21 -21.97 14.44 21.41
C PRO A 21 -21.29 13.40 20.53
N GLU A 22 -21.80 13.21 19.32
CA GLU A 22 -21.27 12.29 18.28
C GLU A 22 -19.79 12.52 18.02
N THR A 23 -19.29 13.73 18.28
CA THR A 23 -17.88 14.11 18.24
C THR A 23 -16.98 13.29 19.19
N ARG A 24 -17.48 12.89 20.38
CA ARG A 24 -16.72 12.04 21.30
C ARG A 24 -16.61 10.58 20.84
N ARG A 25 -17.59 10.06 20.09
CA ARG A 25 -17.54 8.71 19.51
C ARG A 25 -16.61 8.68 18.30
N ALA A 26 -16.60 9.73 17.47
CA ALA A 26 -15.72 9.84 16.32
C ALA A 26 -14.24 9.96 16.74
N SER A 27 -13.92 10.75 17.78
CA SER A 27 -12.56 10.91 18.27
C SER A 27 -12.02 9.63 18.93
N ALA A 28 -12.84 8.92 19.69
CA ALA A 28 -12.46 7.64 20.31
C ALA A 28 -12.20 6.54 19.26
N SER A 29 -12.94 6.54 18.15
CA SER A 29 -12.72 5.60 17.05
C SER A 29 -11.45 5.91 16.26
N ALA A 30 -11.12 7.19 16.07
CA ALA A 30 -9.89 7.63 15.39
C ALA A 30 -8.63 7.31 16.22
N PHE A 31 -8.65 7.59 17.53
CA PHE A 31 -7.55 7.29 18.43
C PHE A 31 -7.29 5.78 18.54
N ARG A 32 -8.34 4.99 18.50
CA ARG A 32 -8.25 3.53 18.54
C ARG A 32 -7.68 2.97 17.22
N ARG A 33 -8.09 3.47 16.06
CA ARG A 33 -7.51 3.10 14.76
C ARG A 33 -6.02 3.45 14.69
N PHE A 34 -5.62 4.57 15.27
CA PHE A 34 -4.23 4.98 15.35
C PHE A 34 -3.41 3.99 16.18
N GLY A 35 -3.91 3.56 17.35
CA GLY A 35 -3.26 2.55 18.18
C GLY A 35 -3.16 1.17 17.53
N GLU A 36 -4.18 0.77 16.75
CA GLU A 36 -4.21 -0.50 16.03
C GLU A 36 -3.16 -0.56 14.91
N LEU A 37 -2.96 0.53 14.16
CA LEU A 37 -1.94 0.61 13.11
C LEU A 37 -0.52 0.52 13.68
N HIS A 38 -0.23 1.20 14.77
CA HIS A 38 1.09 1.13 15.42
C HIS A 38 1.38 -0.25 16.02
N LEU A 39 0.35 -0.96 16.52
CA LEU A 39 0.52 -2.32 17.00
C LEU A 39 0.88 -3.29 15.86
N GLN A 40 0.26 -3.15 14.70
CA GLN A 40 0.58 -3.95 13.51
C GLN A 40 2.01 -3.68 13.04
N GLU A 41 2.41 -2.41 12.90
CA GLU A 41 3.77 -2.02 12.53
C GLU A 41 4.81 -2.58 13.52
N LEU A 42 4.51 -2.56 14.82
CA LEU A 42 5.38 -3.13 15.86
C LEU A 42 5.50 -4.66 15.73
N VAL A 43 4.39 -5.37 15.55
CA VAL A 43 4.40 -6.85 15.38
C VAL A 43 5.24 -7.25 14.19
N ILE A 44 5.07 -6.57 13.05
CA ILE A 44 5.82 -6.88 11.82
C ILE A 44 7.30 -6.54 11.99
N SER A 45 7.63 -5.45 12.69
CA SER A 45 9.02 -5.10 13.02
C SER A 45 9.68 -6.18 13.89
N VAL A 46 8.94 -6.76 14.83
CA VAL A 46 9.42 -7.88 15.65
C VAL A 46 9.65 -9.13 14.78
N VAL A 47 8.77 -9.41 13.83
CA VAL A 47 8.96 -10.51 12.85
C VAL A 47 10.21 -10.27 12.00
N ALA A 48 10.40 -9.06 11.46
CA ALA A 48 11.59 -8.71 10.71
C ALA A 48 12.87 -8.92 11.53
N LEU A 49 12.88 -8.47 12.78
CA LEU A 49 14.01 -8.65 13.68
C LEU A 49 14.28 -10.14 13.98
N ALA A 50 13.24 -10.92 14.20
CA ALA A 50 13.36 -12.36 14.43
C ALA A 50 13.96 -13.09 13.21
N LEU A 51 13.57 -12.70 11.98
CA LEU A 51 14.13 -13.24 10.75
C LEU A 51 15.60 -12.83 10.57
N ILE A 52 15.96 -11.59 10.85
CA ILE A 52 17.37 -11.15 10.84
C ILE A 52 18.21 -11.98 11.80
N LEU A 53 17.73 -12.20 13.03
CA LEU A 53 18.43 -13.01 14.01
C LEU A 53 18.56 -14.47 13.56
N PHE A 54 17.48 -15.03 13.01
CA PHE A 54 17.48 -16.40 12.50
C PHE A 54 18.54 -16.59 11.41
N PHE A 55 18.52 -15.77 10.35
CA PHE A 55 19.47 -15.91 9.25
C PHE A 55 20.91 -15.54 9.65
N THR A 56 21.10 -14.65 10.62
CA THR A 56 22.43 -14.36 11.16
C THR A 56 23.03 -15.56 11.94
N ILE A 57 22.17 -16.37 12.60
CA ILE A 57 22.60 -17.58 13.30
C ILE A 57 22.89 -18.69 12.30
N GLU A 58 22.05 -18.86 11.27
CA GLU A 58 22.18 -19.91 10.27
C GLU A 58 23.37 -19.67 9.31
N SER A 59 23.70 -18.41 9.01
CA SER A 59 24.81 -18.08 8.12
C SER A 59 25.60 -16.85 8.60
N PRO A 60 26.92 -17.02 8.87
CA PRO A 60 27.80 -15.90 9.20
C PRO A 60 27.89 -14.83 8.09
N ASN A 61 27.56 -15.24 6.84
CA ASN A 61 27.63 -14.34 5.68
C ASN A 61 26.40 -13.42 5.59
N PHE A 62 25.31 -13.71 6.30
CA PHE A 62 24.08 -12.90 6.23
C PHE A 62 24.30 -11.49 6.73
N PHE A 63 25.03 -11.30 7.83
CA PHE A 63 25.28 -9.99 8.44
C PHE A 63 26.65 -9.40 8.03
N THR A 64 26.93 -9.34 6.73
CA THR A 64 28.14 -8.73 6.16
C THR A 64 27.81 -7.49 5.36
N GLY A 65 28.81 -6.63 5.13
CA GLY A 65 28.62 -5.41 4.32
C GLY A 65 28.23 -5.70 2.88
N ASP A 66 28.81 -6.76 2.29
CA ASP A 66 28.50 -7.17 0.92
C ASP A 66 27.06 -7.70 0.82
N ASN A 67 26.64 -8.53 1.78
CA ASN A 67 25.26 -9.03 1.80
C ASN A 67 24.24 -7.93 2.12
N ALA A 68 24.60 -6.91 2.89
CA ALA A 68 23.70 -5.78 3.15
C ALA A 68 23.34 -5.02 1.85
N ALA A 69 24.26 -4.94 0.89
CA ALA A 69 23.98 -4.38 -0.42
C ALA A 69 23.05 -5.29 -1.25
N ALA A 70 23.29 -6.60 -1.25
CA ALA A 70 22.40 -7.58 -1.90
C ALA A 70 21.00 -7.56 -1.30
N LEU A 71 20.89 -7.57 0.03
CA LEU A 71 19.61 -7.45 0.74
C LEU A 71 18.87 -6.17 0.36
N ALA A 72 19.57 -5.04 0.24
CA ALA A 72 18.96 -3.78 -0.19
C ALA A 72 18.39 -3.86 -1.61
N SER A 73 19.09 -4.56 -2.53
CA SER A 73 18.64 -4.79 -3.90
C SER A 73 17.39 -5.67 -3.99
N PHE A 74 17.22 -6.64 -3.09
CA PHE A 74 15.98 -7.42 -3.01
C PHE A 74 14.83 -6.62 -2.40
N ILE A 75 15.10 -5.81 -1.36
CA ILE A 75 14.08 -5.02 -0.68
C ILE A 75 13.55 -3.88 -1.56
N ALA A 76 14.40 -3.19 -2.31
CA ALA A 76 14.04 -1.96 -2.99
C ALA A 76 12.90 -2.13 -4.01
N PRO A 77 12.94 -3.06 -4.97
CA PRO A 77 11.85 -3.27 -5.92
C PRO A 77 10.54 -3.62 -5.21
N ILE A 78 10.57 -4.55 -4.24
CA ILE A 78 9.38 -4.95 -3.47
C ILE A 78 8.79 -3.74 -2.73
N ALA A 79 9.64 -2.88 -2.15
CA ALA A 79 9.21 -1.67 -1.45
C ALA A 79 8.54 -0.67 -2.41
N PHE A 80 9.09 -0.46 -3.61
CA PHE A 80 8.47 0.42 -4.60
C PHE A 80 7.07 -0.06 -5.00
N PHE A 81 6.92 -1.34 -5.33
CA PHE A 81 5.60 -1.90 -5.68
C PHE A 81 4.63 -1.82 -4.48
N ALA A 82 5.09 -2.14 -3.27
CA ALA A 82 4.26 -2.02 -2.07
C ALA A 82 3.80 -0.57 -1.85
N LEU A 83 4.71 0.39 -1.97
CA LEU A 83 4.41 1.81 -1.79
C LEU A 83 3.48 2.35 -2.89
N ALA A 84 3.64 1.88 -4.14
CA ALA A 84 2.78 2.24 -5.26
C ALA A 84 1.35 1.76 -5.06
N GLU A 85 1.19 0.53 -4.55
CA GLU A 85 -0.11 -0.10 -4.34
C GLU A 85 -0.86 0.42 -3.09
N VAL A 86 -0.18 0.91 -2.05
CA VAL A 86 -0.87 1.36 -0.82
C VAL A 86 -2.00 2.35 -1.08
N PRO A 87 -1.86 3.44 -1.86
CA PRO A 87 -2.95 4.38 -2.10
C PRO A 87 -4.13 3.73 -2.83
N ILE A 88 -3.88 2.80 -3.76
CA ILE A 88 -4.88 2.07 -4.53
C ILE A 88 -5.60 1.07 -3.63
N LEU A 89 -4.87 0.29 -2.83
CA LEU A 89 -5.44 -0.65 -1.88
C LEU A 89 -6.28 0.05 -0.80
N ILE A 90 -5.88 1.23 -0.34
CA ILE A 90 -6.72 2.03 0.57
C ILE A 90 -8.07 2.37 -0.06
N LEU A 91 -8.14 2.59 -1.37
CA LEU A 91 -9.39 2.83 -2.11
C LEU A 91 -10.21 1.54 -2.33
N GLY A 92 -9.69 0.37 -1.99
CA GLY A 92 -10.29 -0.93 -2.28
C GLY A 92 -10.16 -1.34 -3.75
N GLU A 93 -9.20 -0.75 -4.47
CA GLU A 93 -8.85 -1.06 -5.85
C GLU A 93 -7.49 -1.76 -5.90
N ILE A 94 -7.11 -2.29 -7.08
CA ILE A 94 -5.81 -2.91 -7.34
C ILE A 94 -5.34 -2.57 -8.75
N ASP A 95 -4.04 -2.39 -8.96
CA ASP A 95 -3.45 -2.16 -10.29
C ASP A 95 -2.48 -3.27 -10.68
N LEU A 96 -2.97 -4.30 -11.38
CA LEU A 96 -2.13 -5.40 -11.85
C LEU A 96 -1.14 -4.96 -12.93
N SER A 97 -1.45 -3.88 -13.66
CA SER A 97 -0.65 -3.45 -14.79
C SER A 97 0.65 -2.74 -14.40
N VAL A 98 0.80 -2.34 -13.13
CA VAL A 98 2.00 -1.67 -12.65
C VAL A 98 3.26 -2.51 -12.86
N GLY A 99 3.14 -3.85 -12.81
CA GLY A 99 4.22 -4.78 -13.13
C GLY A 99 4.69 -4.65 -14.58
N GLU A 100 3.78 -4.54 -15.54
CA GLU A 100 4.13 -4.36 -16.94
C GLU A 100 4.56 -2.92 -17.25
N VAL A 101 4.06 -1.93 -16.51
CA VAL A 101 4.56 -0.55 -16.59
C VAL A 101 6.03 -0.47 -16.16
N TYR A 102 6.42 -1.24 -15.14
CA TYR A 102 7.82 -1.42 -14.75
C TYR A 102 8.67 -1.95 -15.91
N VAL A 103 8.23 -3.02 -16.56
CA VAL A 103 8.95 -3.59 -17.70
C VAL A 103 8.99 -2.59 -18.87
N LEU A 104 7.87 -1.94 -19.19
CA LEU A 104 7.73 -1.01 -20.32
C LEU A 104 8.67 0.20 -20.23
N SER A 105 8.86 0.75 -19.03
CA SER A 105 9.51 2.06 -18.89
C SER A 105 10.95 2.12 -19.43
N PRO A 106 11.87 1.15 -19.17
CA PRO A 106 13.21 1.15 -19.76
C PRO A 106 13.21 0.94 -21.28
N PHE A 107 12.25 0.15 -21.81
CA PHE A 107 12.09 -0.01 -23.27
C PHE A 107 11.77 1.30 -23.97
N ILE A 108 10.90 2.13 -23.36
CA ILE A 108 10.60 3.47 -23.89
C ILE A 108 11.87 4.33 -23.91
N VAL A 109 12.65 4.36 -22.83
CA VAL A 109 13.89 5.16 -22.73
C VAL A 109 14.87 4.73 -23.81
N GLU A 110 15.13 3.43 -23.94
CA GLU A 110 16.05 2.89 -24.94
C GLU A 110 15.58 3.21 -26.36
N HIS A 111 14.31 2.98 -26.66
CA HIS A 111 13.75 3.24 -27.99
C HIS A 111 13.82 4.72 -28.40
N LEU A 112 13.53 5.63 -27.46
CA LEU A 112 13.66 7.06 -27.68
C LEU A 112 15.12 7.48 -27.87
N ASN A 113 16.06 6.90 -27.11
CA ASN A 113 17.46 7.17 -27.29
C ASN A 113 17.98 6.69 -28.65
N ASN A 114 17.55 5.51 -29.10
CA ASN A 114 17.88 5.00 -30.44
C ASN A 114 17.28 5.87 -31.56
N ALA A 115 16.19 6.59 -31.29
CA ALA A 115 15.63 7.61 -32.18
C ALA A 115 16.35 8.98 -32.09
N GLY A 116 17.43 9.10 -31.30
CA GLY A 116 18.23 10.32 -31.15
C GLY A 116 17.75 11.29 -30.05
N ILE A 117 16.80 10.88 -29.22
CA ILE A 117 16.34 11.70 -28.09
C ILE A 117 17.30 11.51 -26.92
N PRO A 118 17.86 12.60 -26.34
CA PRO A 118 18.77 12.49 -25.18
C PRO A 118 18.11 11.80 -24.00
N VAL A 119 18.87 10.94 -23.30
CA VAL A 119 18.37 10.08 -22.19
C VAL A 119 17.53 10.82 -21.14
N PRO A 120 17.90 12.01 -20.63
CA PRO A 120 17.08 12.71 -19.65
C PRO A 120 15.68 13.06 -20.16
N PHE A 121 15.55 13.42 -21.45
CA PHE A 121 14.24 13.68 -22.06
C PHE A 121 13.48 12.38 -22.30
N GLY A 122 14.19 11.31 -22.70
CA GLY A 122 13.63 9.97 -22.81
C GLY A 122 13.02 9.48 -21.51
N ILE A 123 13.69 9.68 -20.36
CA ILE A 123 13.22 9.35 -19.03
C ILE A 123 11.92 10.13 -18.72
N VAL A 124 11.94 11.46 -18.90
CA VAL A 124 10.76 12.29 -18.63
C VAL A 124 9.55 11.84 -19.48
N LEU A 125 9.78 11.57 -20.76
CA LEU A 125 8.71 11.13 -21.66
C LEU A 125 8.20 9.74 -21.30
N SER A 126 9.09 8.81 -20.93
CA SER A 126 8.72 7.49 -20.40
C SER A 126 7.84 7.61 -19.17
N MET A 127 8.20 8.45 -18.21
CA MET A 127 7.40 8.69 -16.99
C MET A 127 6.01 9.26 -17.31
N VAL A 128 5.91 10.17 -18.31
CA VAL A 128 4.63 10.71 -18.77
C VAL A 128 3.77 9.61 -19.42
N ILE A 129 4.37 8.73 -20.21
CA ILE A 129 3.66 7.60 -20.83
C ILE A 129 3.18 6.62 -19.76
N CYS A 130 4.01 6.28 -18.77
CA CYS A 130 3.62 5.43 -17.65
C CYS A 130 2.44 6.04 -16.86
N ALA A 131 2.52 7.34 -16.56
CA ALA A 131 1.43 8.07 -15.91
C ALA A 131 0.14 8.07 -16.75
N ALA A 132 0.26 8.16 -18.09
CA ALA A 132 -0.89 8.08 -19.01
C ALA A 132 -1.53 6.68 -19.00
N VAL A 133 -0.78 5.60 -18.87
CA VAL A 133 -1.32 4.25 -18.67
C VAL A 133 -2.17 4.21 -17.40
N GLY A 134 -1.65 4.70 -16.27
CA GLY A 134 -2.43 4.78 -15.03
C GLY A 134 -3.68 5.64 -15.17
N TRP A 135 -3.59 6.76 -15.90
CA TRP A 135 -4.75 7.60 -16.17
C TRP A 135 -5.83 6.87 -16.98
N VAL A 136 -5.44 6.09 -17.98
CA VAL A 136 -6.37 5.25 -18.76
C VAL A 136 -7.03 4.20 -17.87
N ASN A 137 -6.26 3.48 -17.04
CA ASN A 137 -6.79 2.52 -16.06
C ASN A 137 -7.81 3.16 -15.13
N GLY A 138 -7.46 4.32 -14.56
CA GLY A 138 -8.35 5.07 -13.70
C GLY A 138 -9.62 5.52 -14.41
N LEU A 139 -9.52 6.01 -15.65
CA LEU A 139 -10.69 6.40 -16.45
C LEU A 139 -11.62 5.23 -16.74
N ILE A 140 -11.10 4.10 -17.20
CA ILE A 140 -11.89 2.91 -17.51
C ILE A 140 -12.60 2.44 -16.23
N THR A 141 -11.87 2.30 -15.14
CA THR A 141 -12.44 1.85 -13.85
C THR A 141 -13.55 2.77 -13.37
N VAL A 142 -13.33 4.08 -13.41
CA VAL A 142 -14.27 5.05 -12.82
C VAL A 142 -15.43 5.39 -13.76
N LYS A 143 -15.17 5.60 -15.07
CA LYS A 143 -16.21 6.06 -16.01
C LYS A 143 -17.02 4.94 -16.61
N LEU A 144 -16.40 3.78 -16.86
CA LEU A 144 -17.11 2.61 -17.38
C LEU A 144 -17.62 1.70 -16.24
N HIS A 145 -17.28 2.00 -14.98
CA HIS A 145 -17.67 1.21 -13.80
C HIS A 145 -17.21 -0.27 -13.90
N ILE A 146 -16.09 -0.51 -14.58
CA ILE A 146 -15.48 -1.83 -14.69
C ILE A 146 -14.60 -2.04 -13.43
N PRO A 147 -14.69 -3.19 -12.74
CA PRO A 147 -13.79 -3.48 -11.62
C PRO A 147 -12.32 -3.31 -11.99
N SER A 148 -11.54 -2.65 -11.13
CA SER A 148 -10.13 -2.35 -11.40
C SER A 148 -9.31 -3.59 -11.73
N PHE A 149 -9.58 -4.70 -11.05
CA PHE A 149 -8.94 -5.99 -11.33
C PHE A 149 -9.07 -6.39 -12.81
N ILE A 150 -10.27 -6.25 -13.40
CA ILE A 150 -10.51 -6.61 -14.81
C ILE A 150 -9.84 -5.61 -15.75
N THR A 151 -9.98 -4.31 -15.45
CA THR A 151 -9.36 -3.24 -16.23
C THR A 151 -7.85 -3.41 -16.30
N THR A 152 -7.21 -3.56 -15.13
CA THR A 152 -5.75 -3.61 -15.03
C THR A 152 -5.18 -4.95 -15.51
N LEU A 153 -5.92 -6.06 -15.36
CA LEU A 153 -5.55 -7.34 -15.96
C LEU A 153 -5.54 -7.25 -17.49
N GLY A 154 -6.56 -6.63 -18.07
CA GLY A 154 -6.58 -6.39 -19.52
C GLY A 154 -5.45 -5.49 -19.98
N MET A 155 -5.12 -4.46 -19.21
CA MET A 155 -4.00 -3.57 -19.49
C MET A 155 -2.65 -4.31 -19.35
N THR A 156 -2.48 -5.21 -18.38
CA THR A 156 -1.29 -6.07 -18.23
C THR A 156 -1.00 -6.81 -19.53
N PHE A 157 -1.96 -7.59 -20.06
CA PHE A 157 -1.76 -8.32 -21.31
C PHE A 157 -1.57 -7.41 -22.53
N ALA A 158 -2.22 -6.25 -22.55
CA ALA A 158 -2.02 -5.29 -23.63
C ALA A 158 -0.59 -4.73 -23.63
N LEU A 159 -0.06 -4.37 -22.45
CA LEU A 159 1.30 -3.86 -22.31
C LEU A 159 2.34 -4.92 -22.59
N GLU A 160 2.17 -6.15 -22.07
CA GLU A 160 3.03 -7.29 -22.39
C GLU A 160 3.14 -7.50 -23.91
N GLY A 161 2.00 -7.49 -24.61
CA GLY A 161 1.98 -7.57 -26.06
C GLY A 161 2.72 -6.42 -26.75
N VAL A 162 2.54 -5.18 -26.29
CA VAL A 162 3.24 -4.00 -26.82
C VAL A 162 4.76 -4.11 -26.60
N ILE A 163 5.18 -4.55 -25.41
CA ILE A 163 6.60 -4.74 -25.07
C ILE A 163 7.23 -5.81 -25.98
N LEU A 164 6.61 -6.98 -26.09
CA LEU A 164 7.11 -8.08 -26.92
C LEU A 164 7.19 -7.73 -28.39
N ILE A 165 6.17 -7.06 -28.95
CA ILE A 165 6.17 -6.60 -30.33
C ILE A 165 7.23 -5.51 -30.55
N GLY A 166 7.32 -4.53 -29.65
CA GLY A 166 8.25 -3.41 -29.78
C GLY A 166 9.70 -3.81 -29.65
N SER A 167 10.00 -4.79 -28.76
CA SER A 167 11.35 -5.28 -28.50
C SER A 167 11.81 -6.39 -29.47
N ASN A 168 10.89 -7.02 -30.21
CA ASN A 168 11.16 -8.26 -30.93
C ASN A 168 11.79 -9.36 -30.05
N GLY A 169 11.45 -9.38 -28.76
CA GLY A 169 12.00 -10.30 -27.75
C GLY A 169 13.43 -9.99 -27.31
N ALA A 170 14.00 -8.86 -27.72
CA ALA A 170 15.31 -8.42 -27.26
C ALA A 170 15.22 -7.64 -25.94
N PRO A 171 16.14 -7.82 -24.98
CA PRO A 171 16.14 -7.07 -23.73
C PRO A 171 16.44 -5.59 -23.95
N ALA A 172 15.86 -4.72 -23.10
CA ALA A 172 16.25 -3.32 -23.02
C ALA A 172 17.51 -3.18 -22.17
N ASN A 173 18.45 -2.41 -22.65
CA ASN A 173 19.66 -2.10 -21.91
C ASN A 173 19.63 -0.63 -21.47
N PRO A 174 20.10 -0.31 -20.26
CA PRO A 174 20.15 1.06 -19.80
C PRO A 174 21.06 1.88 -20.71
N VAL A 175 20.59 3.07 -21.05
CA VAL A 175 21.30 3.97 -21.97
C VAL A 175 21.88 5.14 -21.21
N GLY A 176 23.11 5.47 -21.53
CA GLY A 176 23.87 6.54 -20.87
C GLY A 176 24.82 6.00 -19.79
N GLU A 177 25.87 6.75 -19.57
CA GLU A 177 26.96 6.41 -18.67
C GLU A 177 27.22 7.57 -17.69
N GLY A 178 28.14 7.36 -16.76
CA GLY A 178 28.63 8.37 -15.83
C GLY A 178 27.67 8.64 -14.66
N THR A 179 27.64 9.87 -14.20
CA THR A 179 26.94 10.27 -12.98
C THR A 179 25.43 9.99 -13.05
N LEU A 180 24.81 10.14 -14.23
CA LEU A 180 23.36 9.87 -14.40
C LEU A 180 23.05 8.40 -14.12
N ALA A 181 23.81 7.49 -14.73
CA ALA A 181 23.62 6.04 -14.52
C ALA A 181 23.84 5.66 -13.05
N LEU A 182 24.88 6.20 -12.40
CA LEU A 182 25.17 5.94 -10.98
C LEU A 182 24.02 6.39 -10.06
N VAL A 183 23.42 7.55 -10.34
CA VAL A 183 22.30 8.09 -9.54
C VAL A 183 21.01 7.31 -9.77
N LEU A 184 20.76 6.86 -11.02
CA LEU A 184 19.52 6.19 -11.40
C LEU A 184 19.45 4.70 -10.98
N GLY A 185 20.53 4.11 -10.49
CA GLY A 185 20.48 2.69 -10.09
C GLY A 185 21.82 1.98 -10.15
N GLY A 186 22.75 2.46 -10.99
CA GLY A 186 24.08 1.85 -11.14
C GLY A 186 24.99 1.98 -9.89
N GLY A 187 24.62 2.80 -8.91
CA GLY A 187 25.30 2.86 -7.62
C GLY A 187 24.77 1.82 -6.65
N THR A 188 25.62 1.17 -5.88
CA THR A 188 25.31 0.06 -4.96
C THR A 188 24.09 0.31 -4.04
N TRP A 189 23.86 1.54 -3.63
CA TRP A 189 22.77 1.92 -2.72
C TRP A 189 21.73 2.84 -3.37
N ALA A 190 21.86 3.10 -4.68
CA ALA A 190 21.02 4.09 -5.36
C ALA A 190 19.53 3.75 -5.25
N GLU A 191 19.13 2.52 -5.53
CA GLU A 191 17.74 2.09 -5.43
C GLU A 191 17.18 2.20 -4.01
N ALA A 192 17.97 1.82 -3.00
CA ALA A 192 17.55 1.94 -1.61
C ALA A 192 17.30 3.41 -1.22
N TYR A 193 18.15 4.34 -1.66
CA TYR A 193 17.93 5.77 -1.43
C TYR A 193 16.67 6.28 -2.14
N TRP A 194 16.42 5.84 -3.38
CA TRP A 194 15.21 6.18 -4.10
C TRP A 194 13.97 5.58 -3.44
N ALA A 195 14.03 4.33 -2.94
CA ALA A 195 12.93 3.69 -2.22
C ALA A 195 12.59 4.47 -0.93
N ILE A 196 13.61 4.85 -0.16
CA ILE A 196 13.43 5.66 1.05
C ILE A 196 12.84 7.04 0.69
N ALA A 197 13.36 7.71 -0.35
CA ALA A 197 12.83 8.99 -0.80
C ALA A 197 11.36 8.88 -1.22
N THR A 198 11.01 7.86 -1.99
CA THR A 198 9.63 7.57 -2.42
C THR A 198 8.74 7.31 -1.21
N MET A 199 9.19 6.50 -0.25
CA MET A 199 8.47 6.25 1.00
C MET A 199 8.18 7.55 1.76
N VAL A 200 9.17 8.42 1.92
CA VAL A 200 9.02 9.70 2.63
C VAL A 200 8.04 10.62 1.90
N ILE A 201 8.16 10.74 0.58
CA ILE A 201 7.27 11.58 -0.25
C ILE A 201 5.83 11.08 -0.12
N LEU A 202 5.60 9.77 -0.30
CA LEU A 202 4.26 9.19 -0.22
C LEU A 202 3.69 9.20 1.20
N TYR A 203 4.52 9.03 2.22
CA TYR A 203 4.12 9.19 3.61
C TYR A 203 3.63 10.62 3.89
N ILE A 204 4.39 11.63 3.45
CA ILE A 204 3.98 13.04 3.57
C ILE A 204 2.69 13.28 2.79
N MET A 205 2.61 12.80 1.55
CA MET A 205 1.41 12.92 0.72
C MET A 205 0.19 12.31 1.44
N LEU A 206 0.28 11.09 1.93
CA LEU A 206 -0.85 10.38 2.55
C LEU A 206 -1.24 10.98 3.90
N ARG A 207 -0.27 11.43 4.72
CA ARG A 207 -0.51 11.86 6.11
C ARG A 207 -0.63 13.36 6.30
N ARG A 208 -0.10 14.18 5.39
CA ARG A 208 0.04 15.63 5.57
C ARG A 208 -0.65 16.47 4.50
N THR A 209 -1.23 15.85 3.47
CA THR A 209 -1.94 16.58 2.42
C THR A 209 -3.44 16.31 2.45
N SER A 210 -4.23 17.24 1.88
CA SER A 210 -5.67 17.05 1.69
C SER A 210 -5.97 15.89 0.73
N PHE A 211 -5.09 15.63 -0.26
CA PHE A 211 -5.25 14.49 -1.15
C PHE A 211 -5.21 13.17 -0.39
N GLY A 212 -4.24 12.97 0.50
CA GLY A 212 -4.15 11.76 1.33
C GLY A 212 -5.37 11.59 2.27
N LEU A 213 -5.87 12.69 2.84
CA LEU A 213 -7.11 12.65 3.62
C LEU A 213 -8.31 12.21 2.77
N HIS A 214 -8.39 12.68 1.52
CA HIS A 214 -9.44 12.26 0.58
C HIS A 214 -9.29 10.77 0.21
N VAL A 215 -8.07 10.26 -0.01
CA VAL A 215 -7.82 8.83 -0.27
C VAL A 215 -8.37 7.97 0.86
N VAL A 216 -8.06 8.30 2.11
CA VAL A 216 -8.55 7.56 3.29
C VAL A 216 -10.07 7.68 3.45
N ALA A 217 -10.63 8.87 3.21
CA ALA A 217 -12.07 9.09 3.30
C ALA A 217 -12.84 8.30 2.23
N VAL A 218 -12.37 8.34 0.98
CA VAL A 218 -12.97 7.57 -0.14
C VAL A 218 -12.87 6.08 0.10
N GLY A 219 -11.72 5.60 0.55
CA GLY A 219 -11.52 4.19 0.87
C GLY A 219 -12.35 3.70 2.05
N GLY A 220 -12.65 4.58 3.02
CA GLY A 220 -13.51 4.25 4.16
C GLY A 220 -14.99 4.14 3.78
N ASN A 221 -15.51 5.08 3.00
CA ASN A 221 -16.87 5.07 2.44
C ASN A 221 -16.97 6.08 1.28
N ALA A 222 -16.91 5.58 0.06
CA ALA A 222 -16.93 6.40 -1.15
C ALA A 222 -18.25 7.21 -1.28
N GLN A 223 -19.40 6.66 -0.84
CA GLN A 223 -20.68 7.36 -0.90
C GLN A 223 -20.70 8.54 0.07
N SER A 224 -20.34 8.32 1.32
CA SER A 224 -20.28 9.41 2.31
C SER A 224 -19.24 10.47 1.96
N ALA A 225 -18.11 10.08 1.37
CA ALA A 225 -17.10 11.00 0.86
C ALA A 225 -17.66 11.89 -0.25
N ARG A 226 -18.43 11.32 -1.18
CA ARG A 226 -19.12 12.05 -2.27
C ARG A 226 -20.15 13.05 -1.72
N GLU A 227 -20.94 12.65 -0.74
CA GLU A 227 -21.91 13.50 -0.05
C GLU A 227 -21.25 14.65 0.71
N SER A 228 -20.02 14.44 1.18
CA SER A 228 -19.18 15.47 1.80
C SER A 228 -18.45 16.40 0.79
N GLY A 229 -18.74 16.26 -0.52
CA GLY A 229 -18.16 17.10 -1.58
C GLY A 229 -16.80 16.64 -2.11
N ILE A 230 -16.29 15.46 -1.71
CA ILE A 230 -15.04 14.92 -2.23
C ILE A 230 -15.26 14.39 -3.64
N LYS A 231 -14.39 14.78 -4.59
CA LYS A 231 -14.41 14.29 -5.97
C LYS A 231 -13.81 12.88 -6.05
N VAL A 232 -14.61 11.86 -5.70
CA VAL A 232 -14.20 10.44 -5.62
C VAL A 232 -13.50 9.98 -6.89
N ASP A 233 -14.07 10.29 -8.06
CA ASP A 233 -13.53 9.91 -9.36
C ASP A 233 -12.11 10.46 -9.56
N PHE A 234 -11.89 11.72 -9.24
CA PHE A 234 -10.59 12.38 -9.33
C PHE A 234 -9.56 11.69 -8.42
N VAL A 235 -9.94 11.39 -7.18
CA VAL A 235 -9.04 10.72 -6.22
C VAL A 235 -8.62 9.35 -6.74
N LYS A 236 -9.57 8.56 -7.24
CA LYS A 236 -9.29 7.22 -7.80
C LYS A 236 -8.34 7.31 -9.00
N ILE A 237 -8.66 8.14 -9.99
CA ILE A 237 -7.84 8.29 -11.20
C ILE A 237 -6.40 8.69 -10.84
N TRP A 238 -6.22 9.66 -9.94
CA TRP A 238 -4.88 10.10 -9.56
C TRP A 238 -4.10 9.06 -8.75
N CYS A 239 -4.76 8.16 -8.02
CA CYS A 239 -4.06 7.03 -7.39
C CYS A 239 -3.54 6.03 -8.44
N PHE A 240 -4.30 5.75 -9.51
CA PHE A 240 -3.80 4.93 -10.63
C PHE A 240 -2.63 5.61 -11.37
N VAL A 241 -2.72 6.92 -11.61
CA VAL A 241 -1.62 7.71 -12.20
C VAL A 241 -0.37 7.61 -11.34
N LEU A 242 -0.50 7.77 -10.03
CA LEU A 242 0.62 7.70 -9.09
C LEU A 242 1.23 6.30 -9.04
N CYS A 243 0.41 5.25 -9.04
CA CYS A 243 0.85 3.86 -9.02
C CYS A 243 1.69 3.56 -10.28
N ALA A 244 1.16 3.84 -11.46
CA ALA A 244 1.85 3.62 -12.71
C ALA A 244 3.12 4.50 -12.86
N PHE A 245 3.09 5.74 -12.36
CA PHE A 245 4.28 6.59 -12.31
C PHE A 245 5.40 5.95 -11.48
N ILE A 246 5.08 5.44 -10.29
CA ILE A 246 6.07 4.78 -9.42
C ILE A 246 6.54 3.47 -10.05
N GLY A 247 5.64 2.69 -10.68
CA GLY A 247 6.00 1.50 -11.44
C GLY A 247 6.98 1.79 -12.57
N GLY A 248 6.76 2.88 -13.33
CA GLY A 248 7.71 3.32 -14.33
C GLY A 248 9.05 3.78 -13.76
N LEU A 249 9.03 4.46 -12.60
CA LEU A 249 10.24 4.89 -11.92
C LEU A 249 11.12 3.71 -11.53
N ILE A 250 10.57 2.71 -10.82
CA ILE A 250 11.36 1.54 -10.44
C ILE A 250 11.87 0.77 -11.65
N GLY A 251 11.10 0.68 -12.75
CA GLY A 251 11.58 0.04 -13.96
C GLY A 251 12.83 0.68 -14.55
N ILE A 252 12.90 2.02 -14.53
CA ILE A 252 14.12 2.74 -14.94
C ILE A 252 15.26 2.48 -13.96
N LEU A 253 15.02 2.59 -12.65
CA LEU A 253 16.05 2.43 -11.62
C LEU A 253 16.64 1.02 -11.65
N ASP A 254 15.79 0.01 -11.67
CA ASP A 254 16.20 -1.40 -11.68
C ASP A 254 16.87 -1.80 -13.01
N GLY A 255 16.43 -1.21 -14.12
CA GLY A 255 17.12 -1.34 -15.40
C GLY A 255 18.58 -0.89 -15.33
N TYR A 256 18.88 0.23 -14.65
CA TYR A 256 20.26 0.69 -14.41
C TYR A 256 20.99 -0.17 -13.37
N HIS A 257 20.28 -0.74 -12.39
CA HIS A 257 20.85 -1.58 -11.36
C HIS A 257 21.28 -2.95 -11.91
N ILE A 258 20.35 -3.63 -12.59
CA ILE A 258 20.59 -4.98 -13.16
C ILE A 258 21.43 -4.89 -14.45
N GLY A 259 21.35 -3.78 -15.18
CA GLY A 259 22.03 -3.56 -16.45
C GLY A 259 21.29 -4.08 -17.66
N SER A 260 20.14 -4.74 -17.49
CA SER A 260 19.28 -5.22 -18.60
C SER A 260 17.89 -5.61 -18.07
N ILE A 261 16.84 -5.28 -18.80
CA ILE A 261 15.47 -5.75 -18.52
C ILE A 261 15.00 -6.63 -19.68
N ASP A 262 14.69 -7.89 -19.37
CA ASP A 262 14.13 -8.83 -20.33
C ASP A 262 12.65 -8.49 -20.59
N PRO A 263 12.15 -8.51 -21.84
CA PRO A 263 10.74 -8.27 -22.13
C PRO A 263 9.81 -9.34 -21.54
N SER A 264 10.34 -10.51 -21.16
CA SER A 264 9.62 -11.58 -20.48
C SER A 264 9.77 -11.53 -18.95
N THR A 265 10.33 -10.45 -18.40
CA THR A 265 10.45 -10.28 -16.95
C THR A 265 9.08 -10.41 -16.30
N PRO A 266 8.91 -11.23 -15.25
CA PRO A 266 7.60 -11.48 -14.65
C PRO A 266 7.13 -10.30 -13.79
N GLY A 267 6.82 -9.17 -14.44
CA GLY A 267 6.38 -7.93 -13.78
C GLY A 267 5.18 -8.14 -12.85
N LEU A 268 4.24 -9.00 -13.28
CA LEU A 268 3.08 -9.38 -12.48
C LEU A 268 3.46 -10.05 -11.15
N THR A 269 4.52 -10.87 -11.12
CA THR A 269 5.01 -11.51 -9.90
C THR A 269 5.58 -10.48 -8.91
N PHE A 270 6.39 -9.54 -9.39
CA PHE A 270 6.92 -8.44 -8.55
C PHE A 270 5.80 -7.57 -7.99
N MET A 271 4.77 -7.28 -8.78
CA MET A 271 3.59 -6.56 -8.30
C MET A 271 2.90 -7.33 -7.17
N PHE A 272 2.71 -8.66 -7.30
CA PHE A 272 2.12 -9.46 -6.22
C PHE A 272 2.98 -9.48 -4.95
N TYR A 273 4.30 -9.46 -5.06
CA TYR A 273 5.19 -9.31 -3.90
C TYR A 273 4.98 -7.94 -3.23
N GLY A 274 4.81 -6.88 -4.02
CA GLY A 274 4.49 -5.56 -3.51
C GLY A 274 3.15 -5.51 -2.78
N VAL A 275 2.09 -6.08 -3.37
CA VAL A 275 0.78 -6.21 -2.72
C VAL A 275 0.88 -7.03 -1.43
N ALA A 276 1.58 -8.17 -1.46
CA ALA A 276 1.79 -8.99 -0.27
C ALA A 276 2.52 -8.22 0.83
N ALA A 277 3.58 -7.47 0.49
CA ALA A 277 4.31 -6.61 1.41
C ALA A 277 3.40 -5.54 2.02
N ALA A 278 2.59 -4.86 1.20
CA ALA A 278 1.64 -3.86 1.68
C ALA A 278 0.61 -4.45 2.64
N VAL A 279 0.09 -5.65 2.34
CA VAL A 279 -0.91 -6.35 3.18
C VAL A 279 -0.29 -6.89 4.46
N ILE A 280 0.89 -7.50 4.40
CA ILE A 280 1.68 -7.89 5.58
C ILE A 280 1.92 -6.64 6.44
N GLY A 281 2.23 -5.51 5.81
CA GLY A 281 2.38 -4.19 6.42
C GLY A 281 1.12 -3.58 7.03
N GLY A 282 -0.03 -4.28 6.95
CA GLY A 282 -1.29 -3.87 7.56
C GLY A 282 -2.22 -3.05 6.67
N THR A 283 -1.94 -2.98 5.35
CA THR A 283 -2.86 -2.39 4.38
C THR A 283 -4.02 -3.35 4.12
N ALA A 284 -5.25 -2.87 4.25
CA ALA A 284 -6.44 -3.69 4.07
C ALA A 284 -6.82 -3.79 2.59
N LEU A 285 -6.98 -5.02 2.08
CA LEU A 285 -7.49 -5.27 0.71
C LEU A 285 -8.93 -4.79 0.51
N THR A 286 -9.70 -4.70 1.59
CA THR A 286 -11.08 -4.19 1.57
C THR A 286 -11.17 -2.66 1.56
N GLY A 287 -10.04 -1.98 1.58
CA GLY A 287 -9.95 -0.53 1.63
C GLY A 287 -10.02 0.10 3.02
N GLY A 288 -9.90 1.41 3.07
CA GLY A 288 -10.08 2.25 4.27
C GLY A 288 -8.89 2.30 5.23
N ARG A 289 -7.86 1.46 5.08
CA ARG A 289 -6.69 1.41 5.97
C ARG A 289 -5.42 1.04 5.20
N GLY A 290 -4.33 1.67 5.54
CA GLY A 290 -2.99 1.39 5.03
C GLY A 290 -1.97 2.40 5.54
N THR A 291 -0.70 1.97 5.60
CA THR A 291 0.41 2.86 5.97
C THR A 291 1.61 2.61 5.07
N MET A 292 2.32 3.68 4.72
CA MET A 292 3.56 3.60 3.94
C MET A 292 4.67 2.92 4.76
N ILE A 293 4.73 3.20 6.06
CA ILE A 293 5.71 2.59 6.97
C ILE A 293 5.48 1.09 7.07
N GLY A 294 4.22 0.67 7.28
CA GLY A 294 3.88 -0.74 7.33
C GLY A 294 4.26 -1.47 6.05
N ALA A 295 3.92 -0.91 4.88
CA ALA A 295 4.27 -1.47 3.59
C ALA A 295 5.79 -1.60 3.38
N ALA A 296 6.56 -0.59 3.78
CA ALA A 296 8.02 -0.64 3.73
C ALA A 296 8.59 -1.73 4.65
N ILE A 297 8.07 -1.89 5.87
CA ILE A 297 8.48 -2.97 6.78
C ILE A 297 8.09 -4.33 6.20
N GLY A 298 6.91 -4.45 5.59
CA GLY A 298 6.49 -5.66 4.88
C GLY A 298 7.43 -6.03 3.74
N ALA A 299 7.89 -5.06 2.96
CA ALA A 299 8.90 -5.25 1.93
C ALA A 299 10.25 -5.72 2.52
N VAL A 300 10.66 -5.16 3.66
CA VAL A 300 11.85 -5.62 4.39
C VAL A 300 11.70 -7.08 4.81
N VAL A 301 10.54 -7.50 5.32
CA VAL A 301 10.29 -8.90 5.69
C VAL A 301 10.43 -9.83 4.49
N LEU A 302 9.82 -9.49 3.35
CA LEU A 302 9.91 -10.31 2.14
C LEU A 302 11.34 -10.35 1.57
N GLY A 303 12.02 -9.20 1.51
CA GLY A 303 13.41 -9.14 1.04
C GLY A 303 14.37 -9.93 1.95
N ILE A 304 14.18 -9.90 3.28
CA ILE A 304 14.95 -10.73 4.22
C ILE A 304 14.72 -12.23 3.97
N LEU A 305 13.48 -12.63 3.68
CA LEU A 305 13.19 -14.01 3.35
C LEU A 305 13.88 -14.43 2.04
N GLU A 306 13.81 -13.56 1.03
CA GLU A 306 14.42 -13.80 -0.28
C GLU A 306 15.94 -13.94 -0.17
N ASP A 307 16.62 -12.94 0.33
CA ASP A 307 18.06 -12.90 0.52
C ASP A 307 18.52 -13.99 1.50
N GLY A 308 17.85 -14.14 2.63
CA GLY A 308 18.20 -15.11 3.66
C GLY A 308 18.18 -16.55 3.15
N PHE A 309 17.15 -16.93 2.40
CA PHE A 309 17.11 -18.27 1.78
C PHE A 309 18.18 -18.45 0.71
N HIS A 310 18.51 -17.39 -0.01
CA HIS A 310 19.61 -17.40 -0.97
C HIS A 310 20.96 -17.66 -0.29
N VAL A 311 21.23 -16.95 0.80
CA VAL A 311 22.48 -17.03 1.57
C VAL A 311 22.67 -18.40 2.25
N ILE A 312 21.60 -19.05 2.72
CA ILE A 312 21.67 -20.40 3.31
C ILE A 312 21.61 -21.51 2.26
N GLY A 313 21.55 -21.18 0.95
CA GLY A 313 21.64 -22.13 -0.15
C GLY A 313 20.36 -22.94 -0.39
N VAL A 314 19.19 -22.40 -0.06
CA VAL A 314 17.91 -23.02 -0.41
C VAL A 314 17.78 -23.04 -1.93
N ASN A 315 17.30 -24.17 -2.46
CA ASN A 315 17.08 -24.32 -3.90
C ASN A 315 16.07 -23.28 -4.40
N SER A 316 16.45 -22.54 -5.46
CA SER A 316 15.63 -21.49 -6.06
C SER A 316 14.22 -21.96 -6.44
N PHE A 317 14.03 -23.23 -6.82
CA PHE A 317 12.70 -23.80 -7.12
C PHE A 317 11.82 -23.96 -5.87
N ALA A 318 12.41 -24.07 -4.68
CA ALA A 318 11.67 -24.13 -3.42
C ALA A 318 11.29 -22.73 -2.91
N TYR A 319 11.93 -21.70 -3.41
CA TYR A 319 11.77 -20.32 -2.96
C TYR A 319 10.33 -19.83 -3.11
N ASP A 320 9.74 -19.95 -4.31
CA ASP A 320 8.37 -19.51 -4.57
C ASP A 320 7.34 -20.22 -3.69
N LEU A 321 7.56 -21.53 -3.42
CA LEU A 321 6.71 -22.30 -2.51
C LEU A 321 6.81 -21.76 -1.08
N ILE A 322 8.02 -21.52 -0.59
CA ILE A 322 8.27 -21.05 0.77
C ILE A 322 7.70 -19.64 0.92
N LEU A 323 7.93 -18.76 -0.05
CA LEU A 323 7.41 -17.41 -0.06
C LEU A 323 5.88 -17.37 -0.10
N GLY A 324 5.27 -18.20 -0.96
CA GLY A 324 3.82 -18.34 -1.03
C GLY A 324 3.21 -18.80 0.29
N VAL A 325 3.81 -19.79 0.95
CA VAL A 325 3.38 -20.25 2.29
C VAL A 325 3.56 -19.14 3.32
N ALA A 326 4.70 -18.43 3.31
CA ALA A 326 4.95 -17.32 4.23
C ALA A 326 3.92 -16.20 4.08
N ILE A 327 3.55 -15.84 2.86
CA ILE A 327 2.49 -14.86 2.56
C ILE A 327 1.15 -15.32 3.12
N LEU A 328 0.76 -16.57 2.88
CA LEU A 328 -0.50 -17.14 3.38
C LEU A 328 -0.56 -17.14 4.91
N VAL A 329 0.53 -17.53 5.57
CA VAL A 329 0.64 -17.51 7.03
C VAL A 329 0.53 -16.07 7.55
N ALA A 330 1.25 -15.13 6.95
CA ALA A 330 1.22 -13.73 7.35
C ALA A 330 -0.19 -13.12 7.16
N MET A 331 -0.86 -13.41 6.04
CA MET A 331 -2.25 -12.99 5.81
C MET A 331 -3.22 -13.60 6.82
N PHE A 332 -3.08 -14.90 7.11
CA PHE A 332 -3.91 -15.57 8.11
C PHE A 332 -3.75 -14.93 9.49
N LEU A 333 -2.51 -14.69 9.91
CA LEU A 333 -2.22 -14.02 11.18
C LEU A 333 -2.78 -12.59 11.22
N ASN A 334 -2.63 -11.82 10.14
CA ASN A 334 -3.18 -10.47 10.04
C ASN A 334 -4.71 -10.45 10.20
N VAL A 335 -5.41 -11.36 9.52
CA VAL A 335 -6.87 -11.52 9.65
C VAL A 335 -7.28 -11.93 11.07
N GLN A 336 -6.52 -12.80 11.74
CA GLN A 336 -6.80 -13.20 13.12
C GLN A 336 -6.60 -12.06 14.11
N ILE A 337 -5.54 -11.26 13.94
CA ILE A 337 -5.28 -10.07 14.75
C ILE A 337 -6.44 -9.07 14.57
N GLU A 338 -6.86 -8.82 13.33
CA GLU A 338 -7.99 -7.94 13.03
C GLU A 338 -9.28 -8.41 13.70
N ARG A 339 -9.61 -9.69 13.60
CA ARG A 339 -10.80 -10.29 14.24
C ARG A 339 -10.74 -10.21 15.77
N ALA A 340 -9.56 -10.47 16.36
CA ALA A 340 -9.38 -10.37 17.80
C ALA A 340 -9.57 -8.93 18.30
N THR A 341 -9.06 -7.95 17.56
CA THR A 341 -9.21 -6.53 17.86
C THR A 341 -10.67 -6.09 17.81
N ILE A 342 -11.42 -6.53 16.80
CA ILE A 342 -12.86 -6.23 16.66
C ILE A 342 -13.65 -6.88 17.82
N ARG A 343 -13.37 -8.14 18.18
CA ARG A 343 -14.05 -8.85 19.27
C ARG A 343 -13.75 -8.23 20.65
N GLY A 344 -12.48 -7.88 20.92
CA GLY A 344 -12.10 -7.18 22.16
C GLY A 344 -12.84 -5.84 22.33
N ALA A 345 -13.16 -5.19 21.22
CA ALA A 345 -13.95 -3.98 21.16
C ALA A 345 -15.43 -4.17 21.54
N GLY A 346 -16.04 -5.25 21.07
CA GLY A 346 -17.42 -5.58 21.38
C GLY A 346 -17.60 -5.94 22.87
N GLN A 347 -16.69 -6.74 23.40
CA GLN A 347 -16.77 -7.18 24.81
C GLN A 347 -16.59 -6.03 25.81
N GLY A 348 -15.71 -5.06 25.54
CA GLY A 348 -15.55 -3.87 26.39
C GLY A 348 -16.79 -2.97 26.41
N SER A 349 -17.56 -2.92 25.32
CA SER A 349 -18.84 -2.18 25.24
C SER A 349 -19.97 -2.94 25.92
N PHE A 350 -20.02 -4.27 25.75
CA PHE A 350 -21.03 -5.14 26.34
C PHE A 350 -20.85 -5.28 27.88
N ALA A 351 -19.61 -5.39 28.36
CA ALA A 351 -19.32 -5.43 29.79
C ALA A 351 -19.67 -4.09 30.49
N ARG A 352 -19.49 -2.94 29.83
CA ARG A 352 -19.98 -1.65 30.34
C ARG A 352 -21.49 -1.51 30.34
N MET A 353 -22.17 -2.16 29.40
CA MET A 353 -23.64 -2.18 29.35
C MET A 353 -24.24 -3.05 30.45
N LEU A 354 -23.58 -4.15 30.81
CA LEU A 354 -24.00 -5.05 31.89
C LEU A 354 -23.53 -4.59 33.28
N GLY A 355 -22.47 -3.76 33.35
CA GLY A 355 -21.90 -3.24 34.61
C GLY A 355 -22.49 -1.93 35.10
N SER A 356 -23.57 -1.40 34.50
CA SER A 356 -24.32 -0.28 35.10
C SER A 356 -25.16 -0.82 36.23
N PRO A 357 -24.81 -0.54 37.51
CA PRO A 357 -25.68 -0.93 38.61
C PRO A 357 -26.96 -0.10 38.50
N PHE A 358 -28.04 -0.79 38.20
CA PHE A 358 -29.39 -0.27 38.34
C PHE A 358 -29.61 0.05 39.82
N ASN A 359 -29.40 1.31 40.18
CA ASN A 359 -29.62 1.83 41.51
C ASN A 359 -31.13 1.73 41.84
N ARG A 360 -31.52 0.60 42.41
CA ARG A 360 -32.86 0.43 43.03
C ARG A 360 -32.94 1.38 44.22
N ARG A 361 -33.42 2.60 43.99
CA ARG A 361 -34.00 3.38 45.09
C ARG A 361 -35.21 2.60 45.63
N LYS A 362 -35.06 2.04 46.81
CA LYS A 362 -36.15 1.64 47.64
C LYS A 362 -36.94 2.89 48.02
N GLU A 363 -38.07 3.10 47.46
CA GLU A 363 -39.08 4.01 48.00
C GLU A 363 -39.62 3.38 49.29
N SER A 364 -39.25 3.98 50.43
CA SER A 364 -39.89 3.75 51.71
C SER A 364 -41.23 4.46 51.72
N VAL A 365 -42.31 3.70 51.73
CA VAL A 365 -43.66 4.17 51.97
C VAL A 365 -43.79 4.52 53.46
N PRO A 366 -44.19 5.74 53.86
CA PRO A 366 -44.56 6.04 55.25
C PRO A 366 -45.98 5.56 55.56
N ARG A 367 -46.12 4.98 56.73
CA ARG A 367 -47.40 4.65 57.35
C ARG A 367 -48.07 5.91 57.88
#